data_b5a51f8791b786acdd666a8be5e64cd6
#
_entry.id   b5a51f8791b786acdd666a8be5e64cd6
#
_cell.length_a   1.000
_cell.length_b   1.000
_cell.length_c   1.000
_cell.angle_alpha   90.00
_cell.angle_beta   90.00
_cell.angle_gamma   90.00
#
_symmetry.space_group_name_H-M   'P 1'
#
loop_
_entity.id
_entity.type
_entity.pdbx_description
1 polymer ?
#
loop_
_entity_poly.entity_id
_entity_poly.type
_entity_poly.pdbx_seq_one_letter_code
_entity_poly.pdbx_strand_id
1 'polypeptide(L)'
;MRAGTSLFEGRHARLAGAAFALTGALAAAGCSVASYEQPVSDFAGATEDAQSALLALNDQVTAAYAAAVRRQVLAGDGLVRYRNGDCLTGSERCRLVVVTRDGSEKTLSPDPPLRQTLALMRGIDDYAQGLAAIVAADTSEGIADNVNATIASVDSLAATVSSLSAGGDRPPVDTAAYTTAAGGLVSWAAEQYVARQKLAALRRATADSKPVVARAADLFTDAAEIAAVVPRAPLADLVAQRRDALDDRPTEANLDRLIESAAAYDRLLTARPPRVFQRLEAAHGALVDKLQGEELSLVVVIARIRAFQDEAKTLAGLLRDLAAAAQSPKTRETE
;
A
#
# COMPACT_ATOMS: atom_id res chain seq x y z
N MET A 1 -70.00 19.08 56.48
CA MET A 1 -69.03 19.20 57.63
C MET A 1 -67.66 18.74 57.15
N ARG A 2 -66.66 19.67 57.28
CA ARG A 2 -65.21 19.50 57.33
C ARG A 2 -64.56 18.76 56.16
N ALA A 3 -63.87 19.40 55.23
CA ALA A 3 -62.55 20.07 55.26
C ALA A 3 -61.44 19.10 55.59
N GLY A 4 -60.55 18.88 54.57
CA GLY A 4 -59.29 18.15 54.65
C GLY A 4 -58.41 18.48 53.37
N THR A 5 -57.67 19.55 53.49
CA THR A 5 -56.71 20.09 52.56
C THR A 5 -55.54 19.13 52.36
N SER A 6 -55.19 18.86 51.12
CA SER A 6 -53.98 18.15 50.74
C SER A 6 -52.81 19.13 50.45
N LEU A 7 -51.80 18.99 51.20
CA LEU A 7 -50.45 19.54 50.92
C LEU A 7 -49.57 18.42 50.41
N PHE A 8 -49.46 18.28 49.10
CA PHE A 8 -48.38 17.46 48.49
C PHE A 8 -48.21 17.78 46.97
N GLU A 9 -47.97 19.04 46.70
CA GLU A 9 -47.49 19.42 45.34
C GLU A 9 -46.25 20.30 45.51
N GLY A 10 -45.10 19.82 45.15
CA GLY A 10 -43.92 20.70 45.11
C GLY A 10 -42.53 20.06 45.19
N ARG A 11 -42.39 18.75 44.91
CA ARG A 11 -41.04 18.14 44.97
C ARG A 11 -40.54 17.40 43.73
N HIS A 12 -41.30 17.31 42.65
CA HIS A 12 -40.89 16.56 41.45
C HIS A 12 -40.35 17.42 40.31
N ALA A 13 -40.35 18.75 40.40
CA ALA A 13 -39.91 19.63 39.31
C ALA A 13 -38.41 19.94 39.29
N ARG A 14 -37.63 19.49 40.28
CA ARG A 14 -36.16 19.80 40.31
C ARG A 14 -35.22 18.65 39.90
N LEU A 15 -35.75 17.45 39.63
CA LEU A 15 -34.92 16.30 39.21
C LEU A 15 -34.90 16.09 37.69
N ALA A 16 -35.77 16.73 36.94
CA ALA A 16 -35.79 16.61 35.47
C ALA A 16 -34.71 17.46 34.74
N GLY A 17 -34.19 18.50 35.43
CA GLY A 17 -33.16 19.37 34.81
C GLY A 17 -31.74 18.82 34.82
N ALA A 18 -31.42 17.89 35.73
CA ALA A 18 -30.06 17.35 35.84
C ALA A 18 -29.78 16.20 34.87
N ALA A 19 -30.80 15.49 34.37
CA ALA A 19 -30.65 14.39 33.44
C ALA A 19 -30.38 14.85 31.99
N PHE A 20 -30.86 16.06 31.61
CA PHE A 20 -30.61 16.61 30.26
C PHE A 20 -29.22 17.22 30.11
N ALA A 21 -28.55 17.63 31.18
CA ALA A 21 -27.20 18.16 31.12
C ALA A 21 -26.11 17.06 30.95
N LEU A 22 -26.39 15.83 31.41
CA LEU A 22 -25.46 14.70 31.27
C LEU A 22 -25.49 14.07 29.88
N THR A 23 -26.64 14.10 29.20
CA THR A 23 -26.75 13.59 27.83
C THR A 23 -26.10 14.52 26.79
N GLY A 24 -26.07 15.83 27.04
CA GLY A 24 -25.37 16.80 26.19
C GLY A 24 -23.84 16.70 26.26
N ALA A 25 -23.27 16.28 27.39
CA ALA A 25 -21.83 16.11 27.57
C ALA A 25 -21.27 14.85 26.88
N LEU A 26 -22.09 13.80 26.75
CA LEU A 26 -21.71 12.56 26.05
C LEU A 26 -21.71 12.71 24.53
N ALA A 27 -22.52 13.61 23.96
CA ALA A 27 -22.52 13.89 22.52
C ALA A 27 -21.31 14.74 22.06
N ALA A 28 -20.67 15.50 22.96
CA ALA A 28 -19.45 16.27 22.67
C ALA A 28 -18.18 15.40 22.73
N ALA A 29 -18.23 14.19 23.30
CA ALA A 29 -17.09 13.26 23.37
C ALA A 29 -16.80 12.54 22.05
N GLY A 30 -17.64 12.67 21.02
CA GLY A 30 -17.51 11.97 19.75
C GLY A 30 -16.44 12.52 18.79
N CYS A 31 -15.72 13.58 19.15
CA CYS A 31 -14.70 14.23 18.31
C CYS A 31 -13.31 14.29 18.98
N SER A 32 -12.98 13.35 19.88
CA SER A 32 -11.63 13.30 20.43
C SER A 32 -10.68 12.66 19.42
N VAL A 33 -9.44 13.17 19.32
CA VAL A 33 -8.35 12.57 18.51
C VAL A 33 -8.15 11.10 18.83
N ALA A 34 -8.38 10.68 20.07
CA ALA A 34 -8.34 9.28 20.49
C ALA A 34 -9.20 8.35 19.64
N SER A 35 -10.29 8.84 19.04
CA SER A 35 -11.13 8.05 18.14
C SER A 35 -10.44 7.73 16.80
N TYR A 36 -9.40 8.48 16.42
CA TYR A 36 -8.66 8.34 15.18
C TYR A 36 -7.33 7.60 15.34
N GLU A 37 -6.86 7.37 16.58
CA GLU A 37 -5.58 6.69 16.81
C GLU A 37 -5.53 5.32 16.14
N GLN A 38 -6.52 4.49 16.44
CA GLN A 38 -6.58 3.15 15.86
C GLN A 38 -6.76 3.18 14.34
N PRO A 39 -7.72 3.93 13.75
CA PRO A 39 -7.86 3.99 12.29
C PRO A 39 -6.61 4.49 11.55
N VAL A 40 -5.91 5.48 12.10
CA VAL A 40 -4.68 6.01 11.48
C VAL A 40 -3.54 5.01 11.58
N SER A 41 -3.38 4.35 12.74
CA SER A 41 -2.39 3.29 12.92
C SER A 41 -2.69 2.07 12.03
N ASP A 42 -3.95 1.66 11.93
CA ASP A 42 -4.37 0.57 11.04
C ASP A 42 -4.11 0.92 9.57
N PHE A 43 -4.30 2.19 9.17
CA PHE A 43 -3.99 2.66 7.82
C PHE A 43 -2.50 2.59 7.54
N ALA A 44 -1.64 3.03 8.47
CA ALA A 44 -0.18 2.93 8.34
C ALA A 44 0.27 1.46 8.23
N GLY A 45 -0.24 0.57 9.06
CA GLY A 45 0.04 -0.86 8.95
C GLY A 45 -0.43 -1.48 7.62
N ALA A 46 -1.56 -1.00 7.08
CA ALA A 46 -2.05 -1.47 5.78
C ALA A 46 -1.19 -0.99 4.60
N THR A 47 -0.56 0.21 4.69
CA THR A 47 0.39 0.69 3.66
C THR A 47 1.69 -0.11 3.69
N GLU A 48 2.18 -0.52 4.85
CA GLU A 48 3.34 -1.41 4.99
C GLU A 48 3.05 -2.80 4.38
N ASP A 49 1.88 -3.38 4.64
CA ASP A 49 1.44 -4.64 4.02
C ASP A 49 1.38 -4.51 2.48
N ALA A 50 0.87 -3.38 1.96
CA ALA A 50 0.81 -3.12 0.52
C ALA A 50 2.20 -2.93 -0.11
N GLN A 51 3.13 -2.28 0.59
CA GLN A 51 4.53 -2.17 0.16
C GLN A 51 5.18 -3.55 0.08
N SER A 52 4.95 -4.40 1.07
CA SER A 52 5.45 -5.78 1.08
C SER A 52 4.89 -6.60 -0.09
N ALA A 53 3.60 -6.43 -0.42
CA ALA A 53 2.98 -7.08 -1.58
C ALA A 53 3.60 -6.59 -2.90
N LEU A 54 3.86 -5.30 -3.03
CA LEU A 54 4.48 -4.72 -4.23
C LEU A 54 5.94 -5.16 -4.40
N LEU A 55 6.70 -5.28 -3.31
CA LEU A 55 8.06 -5.84 -3.33
C LEU A 55 8.03 -7.28 -3.83
N ALA A 56 7.15 -8.13 -3.29
CA ALA A 56 6.99 -9.49 -3.73
C ALA A 56 6.58 -9.60 -5.21
N LEU A 57 5.71 -8.70 -5.70
CA LEU A 57 5.33 -8.62 -7.10
C LEU A 57 6.53 -8.25 -7.99
N ASN A 58 7.32 -7.25 -7.57
CA ASN A 58 8.54 -6.87 -8.29
C ASN A 58 9.53 -8.03 -8.41
N ASP A 59 9.71 -8.80 -7.34
CA ASP A 59 10.60 -9.96 -7.34
C ASP A 59 10.11 -11.05 -8.29
N GLN A 60 8.80 -11.31 -8.35
CA GLN A 60 8.19 -12.24 -9.30
C GLN A 60 8.38 -11.78 -10.75
N VAL A 61 8.15 -10.51 -11.05
CA VAL A 61 8.36 -9.95 -12.38
C VAL A 61 9.83 -10.03 -12.78
N THR A 62 10.76 -9.72 -11.87
CA THR A 62 12.19 -9.81 -12.08
C THR A 62 12.63 -11.26 -12.36
N ALA A 63 12.15 -12.21 -11.56
CA ALA A 63 12.43 -13.64 -11.74
C ALA A 63 11.86 -14.18 -13.07
N ALA A 64 10.65 -13.80 -13.42
CA ALA A 64 10.00 -14.18 -14.67
C ALA A 64 10.79 -13.66 -15.90
N TYR A 65 11.21 -12.40 -15.84
CA TYR A 65 12.05 -11.80 -16.88
C TYR A 65 13.40 -12.52 -17.02
N ALA A 66 14.09 -12.75 -15.90
CA ALA A 66 15.38 -13.47 -15.90
C ALA A 66 15.23 -14.89 -16.44
N ALA A 67 14.16 -15.59 -16.11
CA ALA A 67 13.86 -16.92 -16.65
C ALA A 67 13.59 -16.89 -18.16
N ALA A 68 12.87 -15.89 -18.66
CA ALA A 68 12.62 -15.72 -20.10
C ALA A 68 13.91 -15.47 -20.87
N VAL A 69 14.77 -14.55 -20.39
CA VAL A 69 16.07 -14.26 -21.02
C VAL A 69 16.98 -15.49 -21.00
N ARG A 70 17.01 -16.22 -19.88
CA ARG A 70 17.80 -17.46 -19.75
C ARG A 70 17.36 -18.53 -20.74
N ARG A 71 16.05 -18.74 -20.93
CA ARG A 71 15.53 -19.67 -21.94
C ARG A 71 15.95 -19.28 -23.33
N GLN A 72 15.89 -17.99 -23.65
CA GLN A 72 16.32 -17.48 -24.97
C GLN A 72 17.81 -17.77 -25.25
N VAL A 73 18.67 -17.58 -24.24
CA VAL A 73 20.10 -17.93 -24.34
C VAL A 73 20.29 -19.43 -24.56
N LEU A 74 19.60 -20.27 -23.77
CA LEU A 74 19.72 -21.73 -23.85
C LEU A 74 19.16 -22.31 -25.18
N ALA A 75 18.17 -21.64 -25.77
CA ALA A 75 17.65 -21.98 -27.11
C ALA A 75 18.58 -21.57 -28.27
N GLY A 76 19.69 -20.91 -27.98
CA GLY A 76 20.63 -20.43 -29.01
C GLY A 76 20.16 -19.16 -29.74
N ASP A 77 19.12 -18.49 -29.25
CA ASP A 77 18.54 -17.29 -29.83
C ASP A 77 19.19 -15.99 -29.35
N GLY A 78 20.28 -16.09 -28.57
CA GLY A 78 20.98 -14.92 -28.04
C GLY A 78 22.41 -15.24 -27.62
N LEU A 79 23.29 -14.24 -27.77
CA LEU A 79 24.69 -14.29 -27.36
C LEU A 79 24.86 -13.45 -26.09
N VAL A 80 25.43 -14.05 -25.02
CA VAL A 80 25.79 -13.31 -23.80
C VAL A 80 27.06 -12.51 -24.04
N ARG A 81 27.02 -11.22 -23.80
CA ARG A 81 28.15 -10.30 -23.89
C ARG A 81 28.25 -9.41 -22.66
N TYR A 82 29.45 -8.88 -22.41
CA TYR A 82 29.62 -7.76 -21.51
C TYR A 82 29.24 -6.46 -22.24
N ARG A 83 28.41 -5.64 -21.61
CA ARG A 83 27.98 -4.36 -22.21
C ARG A 83 29.13 -3.37 -22.34
N ASN A 84 30.06 -3.41 -21.41
CA ASN A 84 31.19 -2.48 -21.30
C ASN A 84 32.51 -3.14 -21.64
N GLY A 85 32.60 -3.96 -22.69
CA GLY A 85 33.87 -4.57 -23.17
C GLY A 85 34.56 -5.38 -22.04
N ASP A 86 35.82 -5.05 -21.73
CA ASP A 86 36.62 -5.76 -20.72
C ASP A 86 36.37 -5.29 -19.29
N CYS A 87 35.12 -5.37 -18.83
CA CYS A 87 34.78 -4.97 -17.46
C CYS A 87 35.49 -5.80 -16.37
N LEU A 88 36.08 -6.94 -16.70
CA LEU A 88 36.88 -7.78 -15.78
C LEU A 88 38.24 -7.16 -15.42
N THR A 89 38.73 -6.23 -16.22
CA THR A 89 40.00 -5.54 -16.01
C THR A 89 39.85 -4.12 -15.45
N GLY A 90 38.60 -3.60 -15.37
CA GLY A 90 38.30 -2.24 -14.93
C GLY A 90 37.58 -2.18 -13.58
N SER A 91 37.41 -0.97 -13.07
CA SER A 91 36.66 -0.68 -11.84
C SER A 91 35.12 -0.60 -12.05
N GLU A 92 34.66 -0.74 -13.29
CA GLU A 92 33.24 -0.65 -13.63
C GLU A 92 32.50 -1.96 -13.38
N ARG A 93 31.19 -1.85 -13.02
CA ARG A 93 30.36 -3.03 -12.84
C ARG A 93 30.15 -3.76 -14.16
N CYS A 94 30.50 -5.04 -14.21
CA CYS A 94 30.19 -5.90 -15.32
C CYS A 94 28.69 -6.06 -15.49
N ARG A 95 28.13 -5.53 -16.58
CA ARG A 95 26.75 -5.75 -16.96
C ARG A 95 26.68 -6.76 -18.09
N LEU A 96 26.08 -7.92 -17.80
CA LEU A 96 25.85 -8.93 -18.82
C LEU A 96 24.57 -8.56 -19.61
N VAL A 97 24.67 -8.60 -20.93
CA VAL A 97 23.56 -8.42 -21.85
C VAL A 97 23.45 -9.64 -22.78
N VAL A 98 22.25 -9.93 -23.20
CA VAL A 98 21.96 -10.90 -24.25
C VAL A 98 21.66 -10.12 -25.54
N VAL A 99 22.45 -10.32 -26.54
CA VAL A 99 22.20 -9.80 -27.89
C VAL A 99 21.38 -10.86 -28.64
N THR A 100 20.15 -10.54 -28.96
CA THR A 100 19.25 -11.43 -29.71
C THR A 100 19.57 -11.41 -31.20
N ARG A 101 19.03 -12.36 -31.98
CA ARG A 101 19.29 -12.44 -33.45
C ARG A 101 18.85 -11.20 -34.22
N ASP A 102 17.85 -10.48 -33.73
CA ASP A 102 17.37 -9.22 -34.29
C ASP A 102 18.24 -8.00 -33.89
N GLY A 103 19.32 -8.23 -33.13
CA GLY A 103 20.24 -7.20 -32.68
C GLY A 103 19.78 -6.45 -31.43
N SER A 104 18.62 -6.81 -30.84
CA SER A 104 18.19 -6.18 -29.62
C SER A 104 19.01 -6.64 -28.40
N GLU A 105 19.30 -5.72 -27.48
CA GLU A 105 20.02 -6.02 -26.24
C GLU A 105 19.04 -6.16 -25.08
N LYS A 106 19.13 -7.26 -24.34
CA LYS A 106 18.39 -7.51 -23.08
C LYS A 106 19.37 -7.70 -21.94
N THR A 107 19.18 -7.02 -20.85
CA THR A 107 20.01 -7.23 -19.64
C THR A 107 19.65 -8.54 -18.94
N LEU A 108 20.68 -9.33 -18.55
CA LEU A 108 20.48 -10.56 -17.73
C LEU A 108 19.99 -10.27 -16.33
N SER A 109 20.37 -9.11 -15.79
CA SER A 109 19.90 -8.60 -14.50
C SER A 109 19.24 -7.25 -14.74
N PRO A 110 17.94 -7.21 -15.01
CA PRO A 110 17.24 -5.96 -15.23
C PRO A 110 17.24 -5.12 -13.94
N ASP A 111 17.24 -3.81 -14.12
CA ASP A 111 16.82 -2.93 -13.03
C ASP A 111 15.41 -3.35 -12.58
N PRO A 112 15.07 -3.23 -11.28
CA PRO A 112 13.74 -3.58 -10.79
C PRO A 112 12.65 -2.94 -11.66
N PRO A 113 11.80 -3.72 -12.33
CA PRO A 113 10.84 -3.19 -13.30
C PRO A 113 9.82 -2.25 -12.66
N LEU A 114 9.57 -2.44 -11.35
CA LEU A 114 8.65 -1.61 -10.57
C LEU A 114 9.37 -0.60 -9.67
N ARG A 115 10.63 -0.23 -9.95
CA ARG A 115 11.42 0.68 -9.10
C ARG A 115 10.72 1.99 -8.80
N GLN A 116 10.12 2.62 -9.80
CA GLN A 116 9.41 3.88 -9.65
C GLN A 116 8.12 3.68 -8.84
N THR A 117 7.40 2.62 -9.10
CA THR A 117 6.20 2.23 -8.35
C THR A 117 6.53 1.94 -6.89
N LEU A 118 7.66 1.27 -6.63
CA LEU A 118 8.16 1.03 -5.27
C LEU A 118 8.56 2.32 -4.56
N ALA A 119 9.18 3.28 -5.25
CA ALA A 119 9.50 4.58 -4.68
C ALA A 119 8.24 5.36 -4.32
N LEU A 120 7.22 5.31 -5.18
CA LEU A 120 5.92 5.92 -4.95
C LEU A 120 5.22 5.30 -3.72
N MET A 121 5.26 3.96 -3.58
CA MET A 121 4.66 3.27 -2.43
C MET A 121 5.35 3.61 -1.11
N ARG A 122 6.69 3.75 -1.12
CA ARG A 122 7.42 4.25 0.05
C ARG A 122 6.96 5.64 0.46
N GLY A 123 6.75 6.55 -0.50
CA GLY A 123 6.22 7.88 -0.21
C GLY A 123 4.84 7.84 0.44
N ILE A 124 3.97 6.91 0.04
CA ILE A 124 2.67 6.72 0.70
C ILE A 124 2.84 6.14 2.11
N ASP A 125 3.74 5.17 2.28
CA ASP A 125 4.03 4.60 3.59
C ASP A 125 4.62 5.65 4.54
N ASP A 126 5.62 6.41 4.11
CA ASP A 126 6.21 7.52 4.87
C ASP A 126 5.14 8.56 5.28
N TYR A 127 4.21 8.88 4.39
CA TYR A 127 3.08 9.73 4.68
C TYR A 127 2.14 9.12 5.74
N ALA A 128 1.78 7.86 5.61
CA ALA A 128 0.89 7.16 6.54
C ALA A 128 1.53 7.03 7.94
N GLN A 129 2.82 6.73 8.00
CA GLN A 129 3.61 6.72 9.25
C GLN A 129 3.67 8.14 9.87
N GLY A 130 3.79 9.17 9.05
CA GLY A 130 3.72 10.56 9.48
C GLY A 130 2.38 10.91 10.15
N LEU A 131 1.25 10.45 9.57
CA LEU A 131 -0.06 10.61 10.21
C LEU A 131 -0.14 9.88 11.56
N ALA A 132 0.38 8.66 11.65
CA ALA A 132 0.44 7.90 12.90
C ALA A 132 1.31 8.61 13.94
N ALA A 133 2.44 9.20 13.54
CA ALA A 133 3.30 9.96 14.42
C ALA A 133 2.62 11.25 14.94
N ILE A 134 1.81 11.94 14.12
CA ILE A 134 1.01 13.10 14.56
C ILE A 134 0.04 12.69 15.67
N VAL A 135 -0.62 11.55 15.53
CA VAL A 135 -1.57 11.04 16.53
C VAL A 135 -0.86 10.63 17.82
N ALA A 136 0.30 9.99 17.70
CA ALA A 136 1.10 9.52 18.83
C ALA A 136 1.82 10.66 19.59
N ALA A 137 2.01 11.85 19.00
CA ALA A 137 2.76 12.94 19.62
C ALA A 137 2.11 13.45 20.90
N ASP A 138 2.89 13.62 21.98
CA ASP A 138 2.39 14.08 23.28
C ASP A 138 2.64 15.58 23.53
N THR A 139 3.39 16.24 22.66
CA THR A 139 3.76 17.66 22.79
C THR A 139 3.41 18.45 21.53
N SER A 140 3.16 19.75 21.67
CA SER A 140 2.93 20.65 20.53
C SER A 140 4.13 20.72 19.59
N GLU A 141 5.35 20.64 20.11
CA GLU A 141 6.59 20.60 19.32
C GLU A 141 6.65 19.29 18.49
N GLY A 142 6.42 18.14 19.13
CA GLY A 142 6.36 16.85 18.43
C GLY A 142 5.27 16.80 17.36
N ILE A 143 4.11 17.44 17.57
CA ILE A 143 3.08 17.57 16.54
C ILE A 143 3.61 18.40 15.37
N ALA A 144 4.26 19.55 15.62
CA ALA A 144 4.78 20.42 14.58
C ALA A 144 5.86 19.72 13.73
N ASP A 145 6.78 19.01 14.38
CA ASP A 145 7.83 18.25 13.72
C ASP A 145 7.26 17.13 12.84
N ASN A 146 6.30 16.36 13.36
CA ASN A 146 5.65 15.29 12.61
C ASN A 146 4.81 15.82 11.44
N VAL A 147 4.15 16.97 11.60
CA VAL A 147 3.44 17.66 10.49
C VAL A 147 4.42 18.06 9.39
N ASN A 148 5.55 18.69 9.76
CA ASN A 148 6.57 19.09 8.77
C ASN A 148 7.14 17.87 8.03
N ALA A 149 7.45 16.78 8.74
CA ALA A 149 7.90 15.53 8.13
C ALA A 149 6.84 14.93 7.19
N THR A 150 5.57 14.93 7.61
CA THR A 150 4.45 14.42 6.80
C THR A 150 4.26 15.26 5.53
N ILE A 151 4.35 16.58 5.62
CA ILE A 151 4.28 17.48 4.45
C ILE A 151 5.44 17.21 3.49
N ALA A 152 6.67 17.05 4.01
CA ALA A 152 7.83 16.73 3.18
C ALA A 152 7.65 15.37 2.45
N SER A 153 7.03 14.39 3.10
CA SER A 153 6.68 13.11 2.47
C SER A 153 5.65 13.30 1.36
N VAL A 154 4.61 14.12 1.56
CA VAL A 154 3.59 14.44 0.55
C VAL A 154 4.22 15.19 -0.63
N ASP A 155 5.12 16.14 -0.39
CA ASP A 155 5.82 16.89 -1.45
C ASP A 155 6.71 15.96 -2.29
N SER A 156 7.45 15.06 -1.65
CA SER A 156 8.25 14.04 -2.32
C SER A 156 7.39 13.08 -3.14
N LEU A 157 6.25 12.66 -2.58
CA LEU A 157 5.26 11.83 -3.24
C LEU A 157 4.69 12.54 -4.47
N ALA A 158 4.29 13.80 -4.34
CA ALA A 158 3.76 14.62 -5.42
C ALA A 158 4.77 14.83 -6.55
N ALA A 159 6.05 15.07 -6.23
CA ALA A 159 7.13 15.15 -7.21
C ALA A 159 7.32 13.84 -7.97
N THR A 160 7.26 12.70 -7.27
CA THR A 160 7.34 11.37 -7.88
C THR A 160 6.13 11.10 -8.79
N VAL A 161 4.91 11.41 -8.33
CA VAL A 161 3.68 11.31 -9.13
C VAL A 161 3.78 12.17 -10.40
N SER A 162 4.25 13.41 -10.27
CA SER A 162 4.39 14.33 -11.40
C SER A 162 5.41 13.82 -12.42
N SER A 163 6.54 13.29 -11.98
CA SER A 163 7.56 12.71 -12.86
C SER A 163 7.06 11.51 -13.65
N LEU A 164 6.23 10.68 -13.03
CA LEU A 164 5.63 9.50 -13.65
C LEU A 164 4.47 9.86 -14.61
N SER A 165 3.77 10.96 -14.32
CA SER A 165 2.66 11.44 -15.13
C SER A 165 3.11 12.23 -16.37
N ALA A 166 4.32 12.78 -16.38
CA ALA A 166 4.83 13.62 -17.46
C ALA A 166 5.03 12.88 -18.81
N GLY A 167 5.02 11.53 -18.78
CA GLY A 167 5.08 10.70 -19.98
C GLY A 167 3.72 10.31 -20.59
N GLY A 168 2.59 10.81 -20.07
CA GLY A 168 1.23 10.46 -20.48
C GLY A 168 0.34 11.68 -20.68
N ASP A 169 -0.82 11.49 -21.31
CA ASP A 169 -1.85 12.53 -21.60
C ASP A 169 -2.60 13.04 -20.36
N ARG A 170 -2.10 12.79 -19.16
CA ARG A 170 -2.76 13.15 -17.90
C ARG A 170 -2.23 14.48 -17.35
N PRO A 171 -3.09 15.37 -16.85
CA PRO A 171 -2.66 16.67 -16.33
C PRO A 171 -1.71 16.51 -15.13
N PRO A 172 -0.68 17.38 -15.01
CA PRO A 172 0.21 17.39 -13.85
C PRO A 172 -0.57 17.72 -12.58
N VAL A 173 -0.15 17.11 -11.46
CA VAL A 173 -0.65 17.49 -10.14
C VAL A 173 -0.04 18.85 -9.77
N ASP A 174 -0.89 19.83 -9.45
CA ASP A 174 -0.42 21.14 -8.98
C ASP A 174 0.17 21.01 -7.57
N THR A 175 1.49 21.02 -7.50
CA THR A 175 2.24 20.90 -6.23
C THR A 175 2.44 22.24 -5.53
N ALA A 176 2.19 23.38 -6.21
CA ALA A 176 2.41 24.70 -5.64
C ALA A 176 1.47 25.02 -4.46
N ALA A 177 0.31 24.37 -4.41
CA ALA A 177 -0.66 24.55 -3.33
C ALA A 177 -0.21 23.95 -1.98
N TYR A 178 0.76 23.03 -1.98
CA TYR A 178 1.15 22.25 -0.78
C TYR A 178 2.20 22.96 0.09
N THR A 179 3.04 23.80 -0.50
CA THR A 179 4.19 24.41 0.20
C THR A 179 3.86 25.64 1.06
N THR A 180 2.73 26.29 0.83
CA THR A 180 2.36 27.56 1.50
C THR A 180 1.77 27.40 2.90
N ALA A 181 1.44 26.18 3.28
CA ALA A 181 0.59 25.91 4.43
C ALA A 181 1.33 25.60 5.76
N ALA A 182 2.64 25.36 5.74
CA ALA A 182 3.41 24.89 6.90
C ALA A 182 3.72 25.98 7.95
N GLY A 183 3.65 27.26 7.60
CA GLY A 183 4.14 28.35 8.44
C GLY A 183 3.26 28.82 9.62
N GLY A 184 2.06 28.28 9.79
CA GLY A 184 1.05 28.90 10.67
C GLY A 184 0.76 28.21 12.02
N LEU A 185 1.41 27.11 12.38
CA LEU A 185 1.02 26.29 13.55
C LEU A 185 1.92 26.42 14.79
N VAL A 186 2.83 27.35 14.83
CA VAL A 186 3.74 27.54 15.97
C VAL A 186 3.07 28.41 17.07
N SER A 187 2.93 27.79 18.23
CA SER A 187 2.58 28.34 19.55
C SER A 187 1.11 28.34 19.98
N TRP A 188 0.73 27.34 20.78
CA TRP A 188 -0.29 27.50 21.82
C TRP A 188 -0.24 26.36 22.85
N ALA A 189 -0.25 26.71 24.13
CA ALA A 189 -0.04 25.82 25.27
C ALA A 189 -1.35 25.31 25.88
N ALA A 190 -1.34 24.09 26.37
CA ALA A 190 -2.13 23.36 27.35
C ALA A 190 -2.75 22.05 26.79
N GLU A 191 -2.84 21.02 27.62
CA GLU A 191 -3.20 19.64 27.21
C GLU A 191 -4.51 19.50 26.41
N GLN A 192 -5.52 20.33 26.67
CA GLN A 192 -6.74 20.38 25.84
C GLN A 192 -6.50 20.94 24.42
N TYR A 193 -5.41 21.65 24.22
CA TYR A 193 -5.01 22.19 22.94
C TYR A 193 -4.29 21.15 22.09
N VAL A 194 -3.49 20.26 22.68
CA VAL A 194 -2.76 19.19 21.97
C VAL A 194 -3.73 18.34 21.16
N ALA A 195 -4.84 17.90 21.74
CA ALA A 195 -5.85 17.12 21.03
C ALA A 195 -6.49 17.87 19.84
N ARG A 196 -6.74 19.18 20.00
CA ARG A 196 -7.29 20.01 18.93
C ARG A 196 -6.24 20.29 17.85
N GLN A 197 -4.97 20.48 18.23
CA GLN A 197 -3.86 20.65 17.30
C GLN A 197 -3.63 19.37 16.46
N LYS A 198 -3.61 18.20 17.10
CA LYS A 198 -3.53 16.90 16.39
C LYS A 198 -4.65 16.77 15.37
N LEU A 199 -5.90 17.04 15.76
CA LEU A 199 -7.03 16.92 14.85
C LEU A 199 -6.93 17.92 13.67
N ALA A 200 -6.54 19.16 13.94
CA ALA A 200 -6.33 20.15 12.89
C ALA A 200 -5.18 19.76 11.95
N ALA A 201 -4.09 19.23 12.51
CA ALA A 201 -2.95 18.74 11.75
C ALA A 201 -3.34 17.55 10.84
N LEU A 202 -4.06 16.57 11.39
CA LEU A 202 -4.56 15.44 10.61
C LEU A 202 -5.49 15.88 9.48
N ARG A 203 -6.46 16.74 9.79
CA ARG A 203 -7.41 17.27 8.79
C ARG A 203 -6.69 17.92 7.63
N ARG A 204 -5.68 18.71 7.93
CA ARG A 204 -4.91 19.41 6.91
C ARG A 204 -4.05 18.44 6.10
N ALA A 205 -3.21 17.64 6.76
CA ALA A 205 -2.33 16.70 6.09
C ALA A 205 -3.11 15.74 5.17
N THR A 206 -4.27 15.25 5.61
CA THR A 206 -5.09 14.34 4.83
C THR A 206 -5.83 15.03 3.68
N ALA A 207 -6.33 16.26 3.87
CA ALA A 207 -6.97 17.01 2.80
C ALA A 207 -5.99 17.35 1.68
N ASP A 208 -4.80 17.85 2.06
CA ASP A 208 -3.74 18.24 1.12
C ASP A 208 -3.22 17.03 0.33
N SER A 209 -3.12 15.84 0.96
CA SER A 209 -2.64 14.63 0.31
C SER A 209 -3.69 13.90 -0.55
N LYS A 210 -4.99 14.17 -0.39
CA LYS A 210 -6.07 13.44 -1.07
C LYS A 210 -5.87 13.29 -2.58
N PRO A 211 -5.63 14.37 -3.36
CA PRO A 211 -5.44 14.24 -4.80
C PRO A 211 -4.14 13.53 -5.18
N VAL A 212 -3.09 13.66 -4.36
CA VAL A 212 -1.80 12.99 -4.61
C VAL A 212 -1.92 11.49 -4.40
N VAL A 213 -2.56 11.06 -3.30
CA VAL A 213 -2.79 9.65 -2.99
C VAL A 213 -3.72 9.00 -4.02
N ALA A 214 -4.81 9.68 -4.43
CA ALA A 214 -5.70 9.18 -5.48
C ALA A 214 -4.92 8.95 -6.79
N ARG A 215 -4.10 9.95 -7.18
CA ARG A 215 -3.29 9.84 -8.39
C ARG A 215 -2.24 8.74 -8.31
N ALA A 216 -1.61 8.58 -7.16
CA ALA A 216 -0.68 7.47 -6.90
C ALA A 216 -1.38 6.11 -7.02
N ALA A 217 -2.60 5.98 -6.49
CA ALA A 217 -3.40 4.76 -6.57
C ALA A 217 -3.74 4.39 -8.04
N ASP A 218 -4.03 5.37 -8.90
CA ASP A 218 -4.20 5.15 -10.34
C ASP A 218 -2.93 4.59 -10.98
N LEU A 219 -1.77 5.21 -10.72
CA LEU A 219 -0.47 4.77 -11.28
C LEU A 219 -0.11 3.37 -10.79
N PHE A 220 -0.41 3.04 -9.54
CA PHE A 220 -0.23 1.68 -9.01
C PHE A 220 -1.14 0.68 -9.71
N THR A 221 -2.41 1.05 -9.94
CA THR A 221 -3.38 0.20 -10.62
C THR A 221 -2.87 -0.17 -12.01
N ASP A 222 -2.47 0.82 -12.80
CA ASP A 222 -1.90 0.63 -14.14
C ASP A 222 -0.64 -0.26 -14.10
N ALA A 223 0.29 0.02 -13.18
CA ALA A 223 1.52 -0.76 -13.03
C ALA A 223 1.24 -2.21 -12.59
N ALA A 224 0.27 -2.41 -11.69
CA ALA A 224 -0.09 -3.73 -11.19
C ALA A 224 -0.81 -4.57 -12.25
N GLU A 225 -1.60 -3.98 -13.14
CA GLU A 225 -2.21 -4.66 -14.28
C GLU A 225 -1.16 -5.23 -15.22
N ILE A 226 -0.17 -4.41 -15.60
CA ILE A 226 0.94 -4.83 -16.46
C ILE A 226 1.78 -5.91 -15.75
N ALA A 227 2.14 -5.68 -14.48
CA ALA A 227 2.98 -6.59 -13.71
C ALA A 227 2.31 -7.95 -13.46
N ALA A 228 0.99 -8.02 -13.33
CA ALA A 228 0.26 -9.26 -13.09
C ALA A 228 0.28 -10.22 -14.30
N VAL A 229 0.52 -9.72 -15.51
CA VAL A 229 0.57 -10.53 -16.73
C VAL A 229 1.91 -11.25 -16.87
N VAL A 230 3.00 -10.61 -16.44
CA VAL A 230 4.37 -11.10 -16.67
C VAL A 230 4.64 -12.47 -16.02
N PRO A 231 4.24 -12.79 -14.80
CA PRO A 231 4.48 -14.10 -14.17
C PRO A 231 3.64 -15.24 -14.75
N ARG A 232 2.60 -14.96 -15.53
CA ARG A 232 1.65 -15.99 -16.03
C ARG A 232 2.32 -16.96 -16.98
N ALA A 233 3.10 -16.47 -17.95
CA ALA A 233 3.74 -17.31 -18.94
C ALA A 233 4.75 -18.31 -18.33
N PRO A 234 5.75 -17.90 -17.50
CA PRO A 234 6.66 -18.85 -16.88
C PRO A 234 5.97 -19.84 -15.94
N LEU A 235 4.86 -19.45 -15.30
CA LEU A 235 4.11 -20.34 -14.44
C LEU A 235 3.30 -21.37 -15.26
N ALA A 236 2.72 -20.99 -16.39
CA ALA A 236 2.09 -21.89 -17.34
C ALA A 236 3.09 -22.92 -17.88
N ASP A 237 4.30 -22.45 -18.23
CA ASP A 237 5.40 -23.33 -18.68
C ASP A 237 5.82 -24.32 -17.56
N LEU A 238 5.84 -23.86 -16.30
CA LEU A 238 6.13 -24.74 -15.16
C LEU A 238 5.06 -25.82 -15.00
N VAL A 239 3.78 -25.49 -15.13
CA VAL A 239 2.67 -26.46 -15.09
C VAL A 239 2.83 -27.48 -16.22
N ALA A 240 3.12 -27.03 -17.44
CA ALA A 240 3.36 -27.93 -18.57
C ALA A 240 4.54 -28.88 -18.32
N GLN A 241 5.69 -28.36 -17.84
CA GLN A 241 6.86 -29.19 -17.50
C GLN A 241 6.56 -30.22 -16.40
N ARG A 242 5.74 -29.85 -15.39
CA ARG A 242 5.33 -30.79 -14.33
C ARG A 242 4.40 -31.87 -14.85
N ARG A 243 3.53 -31.53 -15.79
CA ARG A 243 2.68 -32.49 -16.47
C ARG A 243 3.52 -33.49 -17.29
N ASP A 244 4.46 -33.01 -18.10
CA ASP A 244 5.35 -33.86 -18.88
C ASP A 244 6.17 -34.79 -17.97
N ALA A 245 6.66 -34.29 -16.84
CA ALA A 245 7.38 -35.10 -15.85
C ALA A 245 6.50 -36.17 -15.18
N LEU A 246 5.20 -35.93 -15.00
CA LEU A 246 4.24 -36.93 -14.50
C LEU A 246 3.93 -37.96 -15.59
N ASP A 247 3.78 -37.56 -16.86
CA ASP A 247 3.53 -38.48 -17.99
C ASP A 247 4.74 -39.39 -18.20
N ASP A 248 5.97 -38.89 -18.07
CA ASP A 248 7.21 -39.66 -18.16
C ASP A 248 7.40 -40.63 -16.96
N ARG A 249 7.08 -40.17 -15.77
CA ARG A 249 7.21 -40.96 -14.51
C ARG A 249 6.03 -40.69 -13.59
N PRO A 250 5.00 -41.53 -13.59
CA PRO A 250 3.81 -41.37 -12.76
C PRO A 250 4.12 -41.74 -11.28
N THR A 251 4.61 -40.77 -10.52
CA THR A 251 4.87 -40.87 -9.09
C THR A 251 3.97 -39.89 -8.31
N GLU A 252 3.66 -40.25 -7.06
CA GLU A 252 2.91 -39.38 -6.13
C GLU A 252 3.58 -37.98 -6.02
N ALA A 253 4.90 -37.96 -5.87
CA ALA A 253 5.66 -36.71 -5.80
C ALA A 253 5.54 -35.85 -7.06
N ASN A 254 5.47 -36.41 -8.27
CA ASN A 254 5.25 -35.68 -9.49
C ASN A 254 3.82 -35.15 -9.63
N LEU A 255 2.84 -35.95 -9.16
CA LEU A 255 1.44 -35.57 -9.10
C LEU A 255 1.25 -34.38 -8.13
N ASP A 256 1.80 -34.45 -6.92
CA ASP A 256 1.72 -33.37 -5.94
C ASP A 256 2.31 -32.07 -6.47
N ARG A 257 3.48 -32.13 -7.09
CA ARG A 257 4.13 -30.95 -7.71
C ARG A 257 3.29 -30.36 -8.84
N LEU A 258 2.63 -31.18 -9.64
CA LEU A 258 1.72 -30.71 -10.69
C LEU A 258 0.50 -30.01 -10.05
N ILE A 259 -0.11 -30.62 -9.04
CA ILE A 259 -1.26 -30.05 -8.32
C ILE A 259 -0.89 -28.69 -7.71
N GLU A 260 0.26 -28.61 -7.01
CA GLU A 260 0.73 -27.36 -6.41
C GLU A 260 0.95 -26.25 -7.44
N SER A 261 1.61 -26.58 -8.57
CA SER A 261 1.88 -25.61 -9.62
C SER A 261 0.61 -25.16 -10.35
N ALA A 262 -0.33 -26.07 -10.60
CA ALA A 262 -1.63 -25.75 -11.18
C ALA A 262 -2.47 -24.88 -10.26
N ALA A 263 -2.53 -25.21 -8.96
CA ALA A 263 -3.21 -24.39 -7.97
C ALA A 263 -2.58 -23.00 -7.82
N ALA A 264 -1.26 -22.90 -7.93
CA ALA A 264 -0.56 -21.61 -7.92
C ALA A 264 -0.92 -20.77 -9.16
N TYR A 265 -0.98 -21.39 -10.33
CA TYR A 265 -1.41 -20.75 -11.59
C TYR A 265 -2.86 -20.23 -11.50
N ASP A 266 -3.78 -21.06 -11.02
CA ASP A 266 -5.19 -20.69 -10.86
C ASP A 266 -5.35 -19.52 -9.86
N ARG A 267 -4.60 -19.54 -8.75
CA ARG A 267 -4.58 -18.43 -7.80
C ARG A 267 -4.06 -17.13 -8.46
N LEU A 268 -3.03 -17.21 -9.30
CA LEU A 268 -2.52 -16.03 -10.02
C LEU A 268 -3.55 -15.50 -11.03
N LEU A 269 -4.30 -16.35 -11.71
CA LEU A 269 -5.36 -15.94 -12.63
C LEU A 269 -6.51 -15.22 -11.91
N THR A 270 -6.81 -15.65 -10.68
CA THR A 270 -7.89 -15.08 -9.87
C THR A 270 -7.44 -13.87 -9.06
N ALA A 271 -6.13 -13.73 -8.83
CA ALA A 271 -5.58 -12.55 -8.15
C ALA A 271 -5.84 -11.27 -8.96
N ARG A 272 -6.23 -10.24 -8.25
CA ARG A 272 -6.50 -8.91 -8.83
C ARG A 272 -5.60 -7.86 -8.14
N PRO A 273 -4.29 -7.83 -8.42
CA PRO A 273 -3.37 -6.89 -7.78
C PRO A 273 -3.83 -5.43 -7.83
N PRO A 274 -4.50 -4.94 -8.90
CA PRO A 274 -5.04 -3.58 -8.94
C PRO A 274 -6.03 -3.26 -7.82
N ARG A 275 -6.75 -4.27 -7.30
CA ARG A 275 -7.74 -4.06 -6.21
C ARG A 275 -7.11 -3.52 -4.93
N VAL A 276 -5.87 -3.89 -4.63
CA VAL A 276 -5.14 -3.38 -3.45
C VAL A 276 -5.11 -1.85 -3.50
N PHE A 277 -4.79 -1.29 -4.65
CA PHE A 277 -4.61 0.16 -4.82
C PHE A 277 -5.95 0.91 -4.91
N GLN A 278 -6.97 0.31 -5.49
CA GLN A 278 -8.35 0.82 -5.40
C GLN A 278 -8.85 0.84 -3.95
N ARG A 279 -8.47 -0.16 -3.14
CA ARG A 279 -8.79 -0.19 -1.70
C ARG A 279 -7.99 0.84 -0.91
N LEU A 280 -6.72 1.10 -1.27
CA LEU A 280 -5.91 2.18 -0.71
C LEU A 280 -6.62 3.54 -0.89
N GLU A 281 -7.04 3.87 -2.11
CA GLU A 281 -7.75 5.11 -2.41
C GLU A 281 -9.05 5.21 -1.59
N ALA A 282 -9.85 4.13 -1.57
CA ALA A 282 -11.11 4.09 -0.83
C ALA A 282 -10.92 4.22 0.69
N ALA A 283 -9.85 3.63 1.25
CA ALA A 283 -9.52 3.72 2.67
C ALA A 283 -9.05 5.12 3.05
N HIS A 284 -8.13 5.69 2.26
CA HIS A 284 -7.64 7.05 2.45
C HIS A 284 -8.77 8.08 2.29
N GLY A 285 -9.58 7.97 1.22
CA GLY A 285 -10.72 8.84 1.00
C GLY A 285 -11.71 8.82 2.17
N ALA A 286 -12.03 7.64 2.71
CA ALA A 286 -12.91 7.53 3.88
C ALA A 286 -12.32 8.18 5.14
N LEU A 287 -11.01 8.06 5.35
CA LEU A 287 -10.32 8.71 6.46
C LEU A 287 -10.39 10.24 6.33
N VAL A 288 -10.11 10.76 5.13
CA VAL A 288 -10.21 12.20 4.83
C VAL A 288 -11.63 12.71 5.07
N ASP A 289 -12.62 12.07 4.45
CA ASP A 289 -14.03 12.48 4.51
C ASP A 289 -14.50 12.53 5.98
N LYS A 290 -14.14 11.52 6.77
CA LYS A 290 -14.47 11.50 8.21
C LYS A 290 -13.76 12.61 8.99
N LEU A 291 -12.48 12.86 8.72
CA LEU A 291 -11.72 13.94 9.37
C LEU A 291 -12.27 15.31 9.00
N GLN A 292 -12.79 15.51 7.79
CA GLN A 292 -13.40 16.77 7.34
C GLN A 292 -14.82 16.98 7.89
N GLY A 293 -15.36 16.02 8.63
CA GLY A 293 -16.64 16.14 9.30
C GLY A 293 -17.85 15.67 8.48
N GLU A 294 -17.61 14.89 7.41
CA GLU A 294 -18.69 14.25 6.67
C GLU A 294 -19.43 13.21 7.53
N GLU A 295 -20.68 12.95 7.23
CA GLU A 295 -21.56 12.02 7.97
C GLU A 295 -21.17 10.54 7.87
N LEU A 296 -19.92 10.26 7.52
CA LEU A 296 -19.39 8.91 7.47
C LEU A 296 -19.18 8.37 8.90
N SER A 297 -19.66 7.16 9.19
CA SER A 297 -19.39 6.54 10.49
C SER A 297 -17.95 6.03 10.59
N LEU A 298 -17.37 6.08 11.80
CA LEU A 298 -16.01 5.55 12.04
C LEU A 298 -15.92 4.05 11.74
N VAL A 299 -17.02 3.31 11.91
CA VAL A 299 -17.12 1.89 11.56
C VAL A 299 -16.88 1.65 10.07
N VAL A 300 -17.38 2.54 9.20
CA VAL A 300 -17.16 2.45 7.74
C VAL A 300 -15.70 2.75 7.40
N VAL A 301 -15.06 3.73 8.06
CA VAL A 301 -13.63 4.02 7.87
C VAL A 301 -12.80 2.79 8.21
N ILE A 302 -13.00 2.23 9.41
CA ILE A 302 -12.29 1.02 9.86
C ILE A 302 -12.52 -0.15 8.90
N ALA A 303 -13.75 -0.35 8.44
CA ALA A 303 -14.06 -1.42 7.50
C ALA A 303 -13.32 -1.26 6.16
N ARG A 304 -13.19 -0.03 5.64
CA ARG A 304 -12.43 0.23 4.41
C ARG A 304 -10.94 0.03 4.58
N ILE A 305 -10.36 0.46 5.72
CA ILE A 305 -8.94 0.24 6.04
C ILE A 305 -8.66 -1.26 6.16
N ARG A 306 -9.49 -2.02 6.86
CA ARG A 306 -9.35 -3.47 6.97
C ARG A 306 -9.46 -4.17 5.61
N ALA A 307 -10.42 -3.76 4.78
CA ALA A 307 -10.54 -4.31 3.43
C ALA A 307 -9.29 -4.04 2.57
N PHE A 308 -8.63 -2.91 2.74
CA PHE A 308 -7.34 -2.61 2.11
C PHE A 308 -6.25 -3.53 2.66
N GLN A 309 -6.13 -3.66 3.98
CA GLN A 309 -5.13 -4.49 4.63
C GLN A 309 -5.28 -5.98 4.25
N ASP A 310 -6.50 -6.50 4.28
CA ASP A 310 -6.79 -7.90 3.94
C ASP A 310 -6.43 -8.21 2.47
N GLU A 311 -6.73 -7.31 1.55
CA GLU A 311 -6.38 -7.47 0.14
C GLU A 311 -4.85 -7.43 -0.06
N ALA A 312 -4.13 -6.52 0.63
CA ALA A 312 -2.67 -6.42 0.59
C ALA A 312 -2.00 -7.70 1.14
N LYS A 313 -2.45 -8.19 2.29
CA LYS A 313 -1.95 -9.45 2.89
C LYS A 313 -2.22 -10.66 2.00
N THR A 314 -3.40 -10.73 1.40
CA THR A 314 -3.78 -11.81 0.49
C THR A 314 -2.86 -11.84 -0.73
N LEU A 315 -2.60 -10.68 -1.33
CA LEU A 315 -1.68 -10.58 -2.47
C LEU A 315 -0.24 -10.93 -2.08
N ALA A 316 0.26 -10.40 -0.96
CA ALA A 316 1.61 -10.71 -0.49
C ALA A 316 1.78 -12.22 -0.18
N GLY A 317 0.77 -12.85 0.40
CA GLY A 317 0.75 -14.29 0.66
C GLY A 317 0.82 -15.09 -0.64
N LEU A 318 -0.04 -14.78 -1.60
CA LEU A 318 -0.05 -15.43 -2.91
C LEU A 318 1.32 -15.34 -3.61
N LEU A 319 1.92 -14.16 -3.64
CA LEU A 319 3.19 -13.95 -4.33
C LEU A 319 4.35 -14.71 -3.66
N ARG A 320 4.34 -14.84 -2.33
CA ARG A 320 5.29 -15.68 -1.60
C ARG A 320 5.12 -17.17 -1.91
N ASP A 321 3.87 -17.64 -1.98
CA ASP A 321 3.57 -19.04 -2.35
C ASP A 321 4.05 -19.35 -3.76
N LEU A 322 3.87 -18.41 -4.71
CA LEU A 322 4.38 -18.52 -6.07
C LEU A 322 5.91 -18.61 -6.11
N ALA A 323 6.60 -17.79 -5.30
CA ALA A 323 8.05 -17.84 -5.17
C ALA A 323 8.53 -19.21 -4.67
N ALA A 324 7.88 -19.75 -3.64
CA ALA A 324 8.19 -21.04 -3.08
C ALA A 324 7.96 -22.17 -4.10
N ALA A 325 6.85 -22.14 -4.84
CA ALA A 325 6.55 -23.14 -5.87
C ALA A 325 7.58 -23.12 -7.02
N ALA A 326 8.06 -21.94 -7.40
CA ALA A 326 9.08 -21.79 -8.45
C ALA A 326 10.48 -22.28 -8.00
N GLN A 327 10.78 -22.21 -6.70
CA GLN A 327 12.08 -22.58 -6.12
C GLN A 327 12.16 -24.06 -5.68
N SER A 328 11.05 -24.80 -5.69
CA SER A 328 11.05 -26.23 -5.30
C SER A 328 12.10 -26.98 -6.13
N PRO A 329 13.13 -27.55 -5.48
CA PRO A 329 14.31 -28.06 -6.16
C PRO A 329 13.93 -29.16 -7.16
N LYS A 330 14.50 -29.11 -8.36
CA LYS A 330 14.62 -30.33 -9.19
C LYS A 330 15.40 -31.32 -8.32
N THR A 331 14.75 -32.28 -7.71
CA THR A 331 15.46 -33.42 -7.10
C THR A 331 16.33 -33.98 -8.20
N ARG A 332 17.65 -33.74 -8.12
CA ARG A 332 18.61 -34.55 -8.82
C ARG A 332 18.42 -35.93 -8.23
N GLU A 333 17.71 -36.76 -8.95
CA GLU A 333 17.81 -38.20 -8.72
C GLU A 333 19.26 -38.54 -9.00
N THR A 334 20.04 -38.75 -7.93
CA THR A 334 21.30 -39.52 -8.00
C THR A 334 20.88 -40.91 -8.38
N GLU A 335 21.11 -41.29 -9.63
CA GLU A 335 21.23 -42.66 -10.06
C GLU A 335 22.35 -43.36 -9.27
#